data_b3bb0bae69196cc2c88d3bc77588e451
#
_entry.id   b3bb0bae69196cc2c88d3bc77588e451
#
_cell.length_a   1.000
_cell.length_b   1.000
_cell.length_c   1.000
_cell.angle_alpha   90.00
_cell.angle_beta   90.00
_cell.angle_gamma   90.00
#
_symmetry.space_group_name_H-M   'P 1'
#
loop_
_entity.id
_entity.type
_entity.pdbx_description
1 polymer ?
#
loop_
_entity_poly.entity_id
_entity_poly.type
_entity_poly.pdbx_seq_one_letter_code
_entity_poly.pdbx_strand_id
1 'polypeptide(L)'
;MKNKLLTLFVIFVGLVSFNWHSPSVQAATTIQNPSKVLVVYDSLNERNHRQEDVQTLSRMLMSMGQQVTMMAISDYHTGMISKGHYQAVITMINWPGMKFDNPAFDRDRHQFNGKKLHIGPLMTADEKQNFPGNWQEINQQSFILKGQNNRYEQQVDFQRQIQLLDKVTGNEQALSQLVAANGTNQTYPFGIINGQNAYLPFFSSQGATLLSSIQLIAQWLGVHGNYVPYVDVRDFTPLSSFTATKEFIKNLDSFEGNMIITTTSTTQNTDTKTFKNYLKFLREMTRDNRAVVYLNVPALNGVDNSNDDTLMNMLTQEISTLIENKIFPLGVSAPTYWNFDKYYQLNALNFGDATLLYNQINNQDYHTQTSTAKAYQTMFFAIPHSALKNIKWNINGRYTDFTFPMPVTVDYHFPNSKAKAEKINREIKALPFAPMSQYLYQFNTGISTQTQNLRGKDGVISLNGTPVSEIDFHQIKQQTAGIRQNRDQTGHLTTKGIVDKISNVLIVIIVVTLIVLFGMLAIGRKLYLRMFKNRNLKRTKGAKKK
;
A
#
# COMPACT_ATOMS: atom_id res chain seq x y z
N MET A 1 5.02 43.33 53.52
CA MET A 1 5.18 43.28 52.06
C MET A 1 6.05 42.12 51.57
N LYS A 2 7.13 41.72 52.26
CA LYS A 2 8.03 40.62 51.82
C LYS A 2 7.33 39.24 51.69
N ASN A 3 6.42 38.90 52.60
CA ASN A 3 5.75 37.59 52.55
C ASN A 3 4.71 37.44 51.46
N LYS A 4 4.07 38.52 50.99
CA LYS A 4 3.14 38.48 49.87
C LYS A 4 3.86 38.34 48.49
N LEU A 5 5.09 38.87 48.41
CA LEU A 5 5.91 38.72 47.21
C LEU A 5 6.44 37.28 47.04
N LEU A 6 6.80 36.65 48.16
CA LEU A 6 7.25 35.24 48.18
C LEU A 6 6.13 34.29 47.79
N THR A 7 4.90 34.53 48.27
CA THR A 7 3.72 33.72 47.93
C THR A 7 3.35 33.87 46.48
N LEU A 8 3.46 35.08 45.92
CA LEU A 8 3.21 35.33 44.48
C LEU A 8 4.27 34.67 43.57
N PHE A 9 5.54 34.65 44.02
CA PHE A 9 6.63 34.00 43.31
C PHE A 9 6.51 32.48 43.34
N VAL A 10 6.08 31.88 44.45
CA VAL A 10 5.82 30.42 44.53
C VAL A 10 4.63 30.01 43.68
N ILE A 11 3.57 30.82 43.60
CA ILE A 11 2.42 30.54 42.71
C ILE A 11 2.84 30.70 41.23
N PHE A 12 3.69 31.67 40.91
CA PHE A 12 4.19 31.85 39.54
C PHE A 12 5.15 30.76 39.11
N VAL A 13 6.04 30.31 39.98
CA VAL A 13 6.91 29.12 39.73
C VAL A 13 6.09 27.82 39.66
N GLY A 14 5.02 27.69 40.45
CA GLY A 14 4.09 26.55 40.40
C GLY A 14 3.26 26.52 39.09
N LEU A 15 2.94 27.68 38.52
CA LEU A 15 2.23 27.78 37.24
C LEU A 15 3.16 27.58 36.01
N VAL A 16 4.45 27.89 36.14
CA VAL A 16 5.45 27.68 35.07
C VAL A 16 5.96 26.23 35.06
N SER A 17 5.86 25.52 36.18
CA SER A 17 6.16 24.07 36.27
C SER A 17 4.99 23.17 35.88
N PHE A 18 3.85 23.70 35.42
CA PHE A 18 2.92 22.93 34.62
C PHE A 18 3.63 22.57 33.31
N ASN A 19 4.35 21.49 33.40
CA ASN A 19 5.04 20.84 32.30
C ASN A 19 4.19 20.89 31.04
N TRP A 20 4.63 21.63 30.07
CA TRP A 20 4.36 21.33 28.69
C TRP A 20 5.06 19.99 28.39
N HIS A 21 4.48 18.91 28.89
CA HIS A 21 4.67 17.63 28.25
C HIS A 21 3.92 17.76 26.92
N SER A 22 4.60 18.21 25.90
CA SER A 22 4.20 17.89 24.53
C SER A 22 4.02 16.38 24.56
N PRO A 23 2.83 15.83 24.27
CA PRO A 23 2.70 14.39 24.16
C PRO A 23 3.70 13.97 23.11
N SER A 24 4.72 13.23 23.53
CA SER A 24 5.66 12.65 22.59
C SER A 24 4.79 11.82 21.65
N VAL A 25 4.81 12.16 20.36
CA VAL A 25 4.21 11.32 19.32
C VAL A 25 4.86 9.96 19.52
N GLN A 26 4.10 9.02 20.05
CA GLN A 26 4.56 7.66 20.15
C GLN A 26 4.56 7.14 18.73
N ALA A 27 5.73 7.20 18.06
CA ALA A 27 5.90 6.69 16.73
C ALA A 27 5.38 5.25 16.69
N ALA A 28 4.76 4.87 15.58
CA ALA A 28 4.34 3.50 15.32
C ALA A 28 5.45 2.55 15.77
N THR A 29 5.08 1.47 16.44
CA THR A 29 6.04 0.52 17.00
C THR A 29 6.85 -0.08 15.85
N THR A 30 8.02 0.49 15.63
CA THR A 30 8.97 -0.03 14.63
C THR A 30 9.64 -1.25 15.24
N ILE A 31 9.90 -2.27 14.42
CA ILE A 31 10.71 -3.40 14.86
C ILE A 31 12.07 -2.86 15.30
N GLN A 32 12.44 -3.07 16.56
CA GLN A 32 13.78 -2.74 17.03
C GLN A 32 14.76 -3.74 16.41
N ASN A 33 15.77 -3.23 15.67
CA ASN A 33 16.80 -4.04 15.00
C ASN A 33 16.23 -5.10 14.04
N PRO A 34 15.47 -4.71 13.00
CA PRO A 34 14.98 -5.67 12.02
C PRO A 34 16.14 -6.31 11.27
N SER A 35 15.97 -7.58 10.89
CA SER A 35 16.92 -8.26 10.01
C SER A 35 16.97 -7.54 8.66
N LYS A 36 18.19 -7.21 8.19
CA LYS A 36 18.42 -6.46 6.96
C LYS A 36 18.65 -7.40 5.79
N VAL A 37 17.88 -7.21 4.72
CA VAL A 37 17.99 -7.97 3.49
C VAL A 37 18.34 -7.05 2.33
N LEU A 38 19.40 -7.39 1.59
CA LEU A 38 19.74 -6.75 0.33
C LEU A 38 19.16 -7.56 -0.82
N VAL A 39 18.39 -6.94 -1.68
CA VAL A 39 17.91 -7.51 -2.95
C VAL A 39 18.66 -6.80 -4.08
N VAL A 40 19.46 -7.55 -4.82
CA VAL A 40 20.17 -7.06 -6.02
C VAL A 40 19.50 -7.68 -7.23
N TYR A 41 18.97 -6.85 -8.12
CA TYR A 41 18.24 -7.29 -9.32
C TYR A 41 18.91 -6.76 -10.60
N ASP A 42 18.77 -7.51 -11.68
CA ASP A 42 19.32 -7.14 -12.99
C ASP A 42 18.61 -5.93 -13.61
N SER A 43 17.27 -5.97 -13.63
CA SER A 43 16.44 -4.90 -14.14
C SER A 43 15.00 -4.98 -13.61
N LEU A 44 14.26 -3.88 -13.70
CA LEU A 44 12.81 -3.89 -13.42
C LEU A 44 12.02 -4.59 -14.53
N ASN A 45 12.60 -4.74 -15.73
CA ASN A 45 11.95 -5.40 -16.87
C ASN A 45 10.54 -4.86 -17.17
N GLU A 46 10.39 -3.54 -17.17
CA GLU A 46 9.10 -2.83 -17.29
C GLU A 46 8.36 -3.15 -18.59
N ARG A 47 9.11 -3.31 -19.70
CA ARG A 47 8.52 -3.62 -21.01
C ARG A 47 7.78 -4.97 -21.04
N ASN A 48 8.15 -5.89 -20.17
CA ASN A 48 7.50 -7.18 -20.02
C ASN A 48 6.58 -7.23 -18.78
N HIS A 49 6.27 -6.08 -18.16
CA HIS A 49 5.43 -5.95 -16.97
C HIS A 49 5.93 -6.76 -15.77
N ARG A 50 7.25 -7.01 -15.68
CA ARG A 50 7.86 -7.79 -14.60
C ARG A 50 8.37 -6.95 -13.42
N GLN A 51 8.24 -5.65 -13.48
CA GLN A 51 8.48 -4.77 -12.33
C GLN A 51 7.61 -5.15 -11.12
N GLU A 52 6.42 -5.70 -11.38
CA GLU A 52 5.53 -6.19 -10.33
C GLU A 52 6.15 -7.36 -9.55
N ASP A 53 6.94 -8.21 -10.19
CA ASP A 53 7.62 -9.32 -9.53
C ASP A 53 8.66 -8.79 -8.51
N VAL A 54 9.46 -7.78 -8.88
CA VAL A 54 10.44 -7.13 -8.01
C VAL A 54 9.75 -6.44 -6.82
N GLN A 55 8.68 -5.70 -7.07
CA GLN A 55 7.89 -5.04 -6.04
C GLN A 55 7.20 -6.05 -5.11
N THR A 56 6.69 -7.15 -5.65
CA THR A 56 6.06 -8.22 -4.87
C THR A 56 7.05 -8.93 -3.97
N LEU A 57 8.25 -9.23 -4.46
CA LEU A 57 9.33 -9.79 -3.63
C LEU A 57 9.67 -8.84 -2.47
N SER A 58 9.83 -7.56 -2.75
CA SER A 58 10.12 -6.55 -1.72
C SER A 58 9.01 -6.48 -0.66
N ARG A 59 7.73 -6.41 -1.05
CA ARG A 59 6.57 -6.41 -0.12
C ARG A 59 6.52 -7.67 0.73
N MET A 60 6.73 -8.82 0.11
CA MET A 60 6.74 -10.11 0.79
C MET A 60 7.80 -10.14 1.90
N LEU A 61 9.02 -9.72 1.60
CA LEU A 61 10.11 -9.65 2.57
C LEU A 61 9.80 -8.67 3.72
N MET A 62 9.25 -7.49 3.39
CA MET A 62 8.83 -6.52 4.41
C MET A 62 7.74 -7.09 5.32
N SER A 63 6.77 -7.82 4.76
CA SER A 63 5.71 -8.47 5.54
C SER A 63 6.23 -9.62 6.41
N MET A 64 7.38 -10.19 6.07
CA MET A 64 8.15 -11.11 6.90
C MET A 64 9.00 -10.40 7.98
N GLY A 65 8.81 -9.10 8.18
CA GLY A 65 9.51 -8.31 9.20
C GLY A 65 10.93 -7.92 8.82
N GLN A 66 11.31 -8.03 7.54
CA GLN A 66 12.66 -7.68 7.09
C GLN A 66 12.77 -6.20 6.74
N GLN A 67 13.89 -5.57 7.04
CA GLN A 67 14.27 -4.29 6.46
C GLN A 67 14.91 -4.52 5.10
N VAL A 68 14.22 -4.12 4.03
CA VAL A 68 14.63 -4.44 2.67
C VAL A 68 15.36 -3.27 2.04
N THR A 69 16.53 -3.54 1.47
CA THR A 69 17.25 -2.62 0.57
C THR A 69 17.17 -3.18 -0.85
N MET A 70 16.62 -2.38 -1.78
CA MET A 70 16.51 -2.73 -3.21
C MET A 70 17.62 -2.02 -3.98
N MET A 71 18.32 -2.75 -4.85
CA MET A 71 19.45 -2.21 -5.62
C MET A 71 19.52 -2.84 -7.01
N ALA A 72 19.62 -2.02 -8.04
CA ALA A 72 19.99 -2.53 -9.35
C ALA A 72 21.46 -2.97 -9.34
N ILE A 73 21.79 -4.01 -10.10
CA ILE A 73 23.17 -4.52 -10.17
C ILE A 73 24.15 -3.47 -10.68
N SER A 74 23.69 -2.55 -11.55
CA SER A 74 24.48 -1.41 -12.05
C SER A 74 24.97 -0.47 -10.97
N ASP A 75 24.20 -0.37 -9.88
CA ASP A 75 24.45 0.60 -8.79
C ASP A 75 25.27 -0.02 -7.65
N TYR A 76 25.64 -1.29 -7.79
CA TYR A 76 26.42 -1.99 -6.77
C TYR A 76 27.91 -1.63 -6.86
N HIS A 77 28.49 -1.24 -5.72
CA HIS A 77 29.90 -0.95 -5.56
C HIS A 77 30.54 -1.82 -4.48
N THR A 78 31.84 -2.06 -4.60
CA THR A 78 32.62 -2.88 -3.67
C THR A 78 32.40 -2.48 -2.20
N GLY A 79 32.15 -3.48 -1.37
CA GLY A 79 32.01 -3.33 0.08
C GLY A 79 30.60 -2.95 0.53
N MET A 80 29.61 -2.81 -0.36
CA MET A 80 28.24 -2.45 0.03
C MET A 80 27.58 -3.52 0.90
N ILE A 81 27.83 -4.82 0.64
CA ILE A 81 27.29 -5.91 1.47
C ILE A 81 27.84 -5.80 2.89
N SER A 82 29.13 -5.65 3.08
CA SER A 82 29.75 -5.58 4.40
C SER A 82 29.37 -4.30 5.16
N LYS A 83 29.34 -3.14 4.49
CA LYS A 83 28.98 -1.84 5.09
C LYS A 83 27.50 -1.77 5.48
N GLY A 84 26.61 -2.47 4.76
CA GLY A 84 25.19 -2.49 5.03
C GLY A 84 24.78 -3.37 6.22
N HIS A 85 25.69 -4.22 6.71
CA HIS A 85 25.45 -5.18 7.81
C HIS A 85 24.20 -6.04 7.53
N TYR A 86 24.10 -6.56 6.31
CA TYR A 86 22.98 -7.42 5.91
C TYR A 86 23.13 -8.82 6.53
N GLN A 87 21.99 -9.44 6.84
CA GLN A 87 21.90 -10.83 7.27
C GLN A 87 21.59 -11.76 6.10
N ALA A 88 21.00 -11.21 5.04
CA ALA A 88 20.69 -11.97 3.84
C ALA A 88 20.92 -11.12 2.57
N VAL A 89 21.36 -11.80 1.51
CA VAL A 89 21.54 -11.24 0.16
C VAL A 89 20.73 -12.08 -0.83
N ILE A 90 19.88 -11.42 -1.60
CA ILE A 90 19.06 -12.04 -2.65
C ILE A 90 19.54 -11.51 -4.00
N THR A 91 19.90 -12.41 -4.90
CA THR A 91 20.17 -12.13 -6.31
C THR A 91 18.89 -12.45 -7.08
N MET A 92 18.34 -11.51 -7.85
CA MET A 92 17.13 -11.72 -8.65
C MET A 92 17.40 -11.43 -10.12
N ILE A 93 17.31 -12.46 -10.95
CA ILE A 93 17.35 -12.34 -12.41
C ILE A 93 15.92 -12.22 -12.92
N ASN A 94 15.49 -10.98 -13.17
CA ASN A 94 14.15 -10.64 -13.61
C ASN A 94 14.01 -10.59 -15.13
N TRP A 95 15.13 -10.42 -15.83
CA TRP A 95 15.21 -10.48 -17.30
C TRP A 95 16.41 -11.30 -17.76
N PRO A 96 16.28 -12.61 -18.02
CA PRO A 96 17.38 -13.47 -18.43
C PRO A 96 18.13 -13.04 -19.69
N GLY A 97 17.53 -12.21 -20.51
CA GLY A 97 18.18 -11.64 -21.69
C GLY A 97 19.16 -10.49 -21.40
N MET A 98 19.22 -10.01 -20.16
CA MET A 98 20.16 -8.99 -19.73
C MET A 98 21.38 -9.64 -19.08
N LYS A 99 22.54 -9.10 -19.35
CA LYS A 99 23.77 -9.58 -18.70
C LYS A 99 23.77 -9.13 -17.24
N PHE A 100 23.86 -10.10 -16.33
CA PHE A 100 24.08 -9.86 -14.91
C PHE A 100 25.58 -10.00 -14.64
N ASP A 101 26.30 -8.88 -14.68
CA ASP A 101 27.76 -8.88 -14.61
C ASP A 101 28.24 -7.69 -13.77
N ASN A 102 28.64 -7.97 -12.55
CA ASN A 102 29.30 -7.01 -11.67
C ASN A 102 30.33 -7.74 -10.80
N PRO A 103 31.63 -7.71 -11.19
CA PRO A 103 32.67 -8.43 -10.46
C PRO A 103 32.84 -7.99 -9.00
N ALA A 104 32.42 -6.78 -8.65
CA ALA A 104 32.45 -6.33 -7.26
C ALA A 104 31.36 -7.04 -6.43
N PHE A 105 30.15 -7.15 -6.98
CA PHE A 105 29.05 -7.88 -6.35
C PHE A 105 29.40 -9.36 -6.19
N ASP A 106 29.92 -10.00 -7.23
CA ASP A 106 30.24 -11.43 -7.20
C ASP A 106 31.29 -11.73 -6.12
N ARG A 107 32.37 -10.93 -6.01
CA ARG A 107 33.38 -11.07 -4.95
C ARG A 107 32.79 -10.88 -3.55
N ASP A 108 32.03 -9.79 -3.35
CA ASP A 108 31.49 -9.46 -2.03
C ASP A 108 30.46 -10.50 -1.60
N ARG A 109 29.61 -10.99 -2.53
CA ARG A 109 28.66 -12.05 -2.29
C ARG A 109 29.34 -13.40 -2.00
N HIS A 110 30.39 -13.73 -2.72
CA HIS A 110 31.18 -14.97 -2.46
C HIS A 110 31.73 -14.96 -1.04
N GLN A 111 32.30 -13.83 -0.59
CA GLN A 111 32.85 -13.65 0.75
C GLN A 111 31.82 -13.51 1.86
N PHE A 112 30.58 -13.28 1.50
CA PHE A 112 29.48 -13.07 2.47
C PHE A 112 29.10 -14.38 3.15
N ASN A 113 29.18 -14.41 4.49
CA ASN A 113 28.88 -15.59 5.30
C ASN A 113 27.43 -15.67 5.77
N GLY A 114 26.57 -14.70 5.42
CA GLY A 114 25.13 -14.72 5.73
C GLY A 114 24.32 -15.55 4.76
N LYS A 115 23.01 -15.44 4.87
CA LYS A 115 22.04 -16.14 4.02
C LYS A 115 22.11 -15.64 2.58
N LYS A 116 22.13 -16.55 1.59
CA LYS A 116 22.16 -16.24 0.15
C LYS A 116 21.02 -16.93 -0.57
N LEU A 117 20.21 -16.18 -1.31
CA LEU A 117 19.17 -16.70 -2.19
C LEU A 117 19.45 -16.24 -3.62
N HIS A 118 19.42 -17.16 -4.56
CA HIS A 118 19.40 -16.84 -5.98
C HIS A 118 18.03 -17.15 -6.57
N ILE A 119 17.47 -16.18 -7.30
CA ILE A 119 16.17 -16.28 -8.01
C ILE A 119 16.42 -16.12 -9.49
N GLY A 120 16.08 -17.14 -10.27
CA GLY A 120 16.19 -17.13 -11.72
C GLY A 120 17.37 -17.92 -12.27
N PRO A 121 17.63 -17.86 -13.58
CA PRO A 121 18.79 -18.48 -14.23
C PRO A 121 20.08 -17.73 -13.92
N LEU A 122 21.19 -18.11 -14.58
CA LEU A 122 22.51 -17.48 -14.50
C LEU A 122 23.20 -17.64 -13.14
N MET A 123 22.90 -18.71 -12.38
CA MET A 123 23.72 -19.05 -11.22
C MET A 123 25.17 -19.26 -11.62
N THR A 124 26.07 -18.68 -10.84
CA THR A 124 27.51 -18.85 -11.01
C THR A 124 27.96 -20.26 -10.59
N ALA A 125 29.18 -20.67 -10.96
CA ALA A 125 29.71 -21.98 -10.61
C ALA A 125 29.82 -22.18 -9.08
N ASP A 126 30.20 -21.14 -8.35
CA ASP A 126 30.30 -21.15 -6.88
C ASP A 126 28.94 -21.25 -6.20
N GLU A 127 27.90 -20.64 -6.77
CA GLU A 127 26.54 -20.82 -6.26
C GLU A 127 26.03 -22.26 -6.44
N LYS A 128 26.28 -22.85 -7.62
CA LYS A 128 25.88 -24.24 -7.91
C LYS A 128 26.56 -25.25 -6.99
N GLN A 129 27.81 -24.99 -6.54
CA GLN A 129 28.50 -25.87 -5.59
C GLN A 129 27.80 -25.99 -4.24
N ASN A 130 26.96 -25.02 -3.88
CA ASN A 130 26.15 -25.11 -2.66
C ASN A 130 24.99 -26.12 -2.77
N PHE A 131 24.67 -26.59 -3.97
CA PHE A 131 23.56 -27.52 -4.23
C PHE A 131 24.08 -28.72 -5.05
N PRO A 132 24.63 -29.75 -4.38
CA PRO A 132 25.17 -30.90 -5.07
C PRO A 132 24.10 -31.65 -5.88
N GLY A 133 24.47 -32.05 -7.09
CA GLY A 133 23.61 -32.76 -8.02
C GLY A 133 23.84 -32.38 -9.46
N ASN A 134 23.01 -32.86 -10.35
CA ASN A 134 23.12 -32.63 -11.78
C ASN A 134 22.22 -31.45 -12.19
N TRP A 135 22.83 -30.35 -12.65
CA TRP A 135 22.17 -29.16 -13.11
C TRP A 135 21.86 -29.23 -14.59
N GLN A 136 20.61 -28.95 -14.96
CA GLN A 136 20.14 -28.90 -16.34
C GLN A 136 19.71 -27.47 -16.70
N GLU A 137 20.10 -27.04 -17.90
CA GLU A 137 19.55 -25.84 -18.54
C GLU A 137 18.40 -26.27 -19.44
N ILE A 138 17.20 -25.81 -19.11
CA ILE A 138 16.00 -26.16 -19.85
C ILE A 138 15.49 -24.91 -20.55
N ASN A 139 15.27 -25.04 -21.84
CA ASN A 139 14.79 -23.97 -22.69
C ASN A 139 13.40 -24.28 -23.25
N GLN A 140 12.55 -23.27 -23.30
CA GLN A 140 11.27 -23.32 -24.02
C GLN A 140 10.36 -24.48 -23.57
N GLN A 141 10.16 -24.66 -22.26
CA GLN A 141 9.33 -25.71 -21.71
C GLN A 141 8.24 -25.17 -20.78
N SER A 142 7.08 -25.84 -20.78
CA SER A 142 5.99 -25.60 -19.85
C SER A 142 6.03 -26.62 -18.71
N PHE A 143 5.57 -26.21 -17.52
CA PHE A 143 5.54 -27.02 -16.33
C PHE A 143 4.21 -26.91 -15.61
N ILE A 144 3.90 -27.91 -14.81
CA ILE A 144 2.87 -27.86 -13.77
C ILE A 144 3.59 -27.75 -12.43
N LEU A 145 3.36 -26.67 -11.72
CA LEU A 145 3.84 -26.49 -10.35
C LEU A 145 2.87 -27.18 -9.39
N LYS A 146 3.39 -28.08 -8.58
CA LYS A 146 2.68 -28.73 -7.47
C LYS A 146 3.22 -28.16 -6.16
N GLY A 147 2.34 -27.55 -5.38
CA GLY A 147 2.70 -26.98 -4.09
C GLY A 147 2.98 -28.04 -3.03
N GLN A 148 3.45 -27.60 -1.88
CA GLN A 148 3.79 -28.44 -0.75
C GLN A 148 2.62 -29.39 -0.40
N ASN A 149 2.93 -30.68 -0.22
CA ASN A 149 1.95 -31.75 0.05
C ASN A 149 0.81 -31.84 -0.98
N ASN A 150 1.06 -31.43 -2.23
CA ASN A 150 0.07 -31.39 -3.32
C ASN A 150 -1.21 -30.61 -2.98
N ARG A 151 -1.18 -29.65 -2.06
CA ARG A 151 -2.36 -28.85 -1.66
C ARG A 151 -2.91 -28.00 -2.79
N TYR A 152 -2.09 -27.66 -3.76
CA TYR A 152 -2.48 -26.90 -4.95
C TYR A 152 -1.59 -27.24 -6.12
N GLU A 153 -2.12 -27.04 -7.33
CA GLU A 153 -1.35 -27.18 -8.56
C GLU A 153 -1.77 -26.12 -9.58
N GLN A 154 -0.84 -25.75 -10.45
CA GLN A 154 -1.10 -24.82 -11.55
C GLN A 154 -0.11 -25.06 -12.68
N GLN A 155 -0.60 -24.96 -13.92
CA GLN A 155 0.28 -24.79 -15.06
C GLN A 155 0.92 -23.41 -14.97
N VAL A 156 2.26 -23.36 -14.90
CA VAL A 156 3.00 -22.11 -14.85
C VAL A 156 3.27 -21.59 -16.25
N ASP A 157 3.49 -20.29 -16.35
CA ASP A 157 3.79 -19.65 -17.61
C ASP A 157 5.02 -20.26 -18.28
N PHE A 158 5.02 -20.21 -19.60
CA PHE A 158 6.12 -20.71 -20.41
C PHE A 158 7.47 -20.07 -20.03
N GLN A 159 8.43 -20.92 -19.67
CA GLN A 159 9.76 -20.47 -19.30
C GLN A 159 10.71 -20.57 -20.48
N ARG A 160 11.34 -19.46 -20.85
CA ARG A 160 12.28 -19.40 -21.96
C ARG A 160 13.61 -20.07 -21.64
N GLN A 161 14.13 -19.81 -20.44
CA GLN A 161 15.39 -20.33 -19.95
C GLN A 161 15.32 -20.47 -18.43
N ILE A 162 15.56 -21.66 -17.94
CA ILE A 162 15.64 -21.96 -16.51
C ILE A 162 16.76 -22.93 -16.21
N GLN A 163 17.29 -22.89 -15.01
CA GLN A 163 18.25 -23.86 -14.49
C GLN A 163 17.53 -24.71 -13.44
N LEU A 164 17.56 -26.02 -13.60
CA LEU A 164 16.91 -26.96 -12.70
C LEU A 164 17.91 -28.00 -12.20
N LEU A 165 17.78 -28.34 -10.92
CA LEU A 165 18.46 -29.48 -10.34
C LEU A 165 17.62 -30.73 -10.58
N ASP A 166 18.21 -31.83 -11.08
CA ASP A 166 17.46 -33.05 -11.37
C ASP A 166 16.74 -33.60 -10.15
N LYS A 167 17.44 -33.71 -9.04
CA LYS A 167 16.93 -34.20 -7.75
C LYS A 167 17.81 -33.71 -6.61
N VAL A 168 17.19 -33.63 -5.45
CA VAL A 168 17.87 -33.35 -4.19
C VAL A 168 18.55 -34.65 -3.72
N THR A 169 19.84 -34.58 -3.39
CA THR A 169 20.67 -35.77 -3.08
C THR A 169 21.30 -35.77 -1.69
N GLY A 170 21.24 -34.66 -0.97
CA GLY A 170 21.86 -34.48 0.35
C GLY A 170 20.89 -34.01 1.42
N ASN A 171 21.32 -33.04 2.19
CA ASN A 171 20.52 -32.41 3.26
C ASN A 171 19.62 -31.27 2.74
N GLU A 172 19.56 -31.09 1.43
CA GLU A 172 18.74 -30.05 0.81
C GLU A 172 17.24 -30.35 1.01
N GLN A 173 16.47 -29.29 1.19
CA GLN A 173 15.03 -29.35 1.32
C GLN A 173 14.36 -28.78 0.07
N ALA A 174 13.46 -29.54 -0.52
CA ALA A 174 12.59 -29.10 -1.60
C ALA A 174 11.15 -29.04 -1.10
N LEU A 175 10.47 -27.91 -1.28
CA LEU A 175 9.11 -27.69 -0.75
C LEU A 175 8.02 -27.95 -1.79
N SER A 176 8.30 -27.69 -3.05
CA SER A 176 7.36 -27.80 -4.16
C SER A 176 8.04 -28.46 -5.35
N GLN A 177 7.26 -28.89 -6.34
CA GLN A 177 7.76 -29.64 -7.49
C GLN A 177 7.28 -29.03 -8.81
N LEU A 178 8.15 -29.01 -9.81
CA LEU A 178 7.83 -28.77 -11.20
C LEU A 178 7.70 -30.12 -11.92
N VAL A 179 6.57 -30.34 -12.58
CA VAL A 179 6.34 -31.50 -13.43
C VAL A 179 6.36 -31.04 -14.88
N ALA A 180 7.20 -31.65 -15.71
CA ALA A 180 7.29 -31.30 -17.12
C ALA A 180 5.97 -31.59 -17.84
N ALA A 181 5.42 -30.60 -18.56
CA ALA A 181 4.15 -30.72 -19.27
C ALA A 181 4.29 -31.34 -20.69
N ASN A 182 5.44 -31.95 -21.00
CA ASN A 182 5.76 -32.53 -22.31
C ASN A 182 5.41 -34.04 -22.41
N GLY A 183 4.71 -34.60 -21.42
CA GLY A 183 4.34 -36.01 -21.37
C GLY A 183 5.39 -36.96 -20.79
N THR A 184 6.60 -36.48 -20.48
CA THR A 184 7.66 -37.30 -19.86
C THR A 184 7.45 -37.55 -18.36
N ASN A 185 6.58 -36.74 -17.73
CA ASN A 185 6.37 -36.71 -16.26
C ASN A 185 7.65 -36.53 -15.45
N GLN A 186 8.71 -35.97 -16.06
CA GLN A 186 9.94 -35.64 -15.36
C GLN A 186 9.67 -34.58 -14.31
N THR A 187 10.18 -34.78 -13.12
CA THR A 187 9.95 -33.88 -11.97
C THR A 187 11.25 -33.24 -11.50
N TYR A 188 11.15 -31.99 -11.10
CA TYR A 188 12.25 -31.19 -10.57
C TYR A 188 11.80 -30.49 -9.29
N PRO A 189 12.71 -30.22 -8.34
CA PRO A 189 12.39 -29.37 -7.20
C PRO A 189 12.10 -27.94 -7.68
N PHE A 190 10.98 -27.35 -7.19
CA PHE A 190 10.76 -25.93 -7.28
C PHE A 190 11.18 -25.28 -5.97
N GLY A 191 12.39 -24.73 -6.00
CA GLY A 191 13.01 -24.17 -4.83
C GLY A 191 13.71 -25.16 -3.93
N ILE A 192 14.92 -24.81 -3.56
CA ILE A 192 15.83 -25.65 -2.79
C ILE A 192 16.44 -24.80 -1.68
N ILE A 193 16.55 -25.37 -0.48
CA ILE A 193 17.28 -24.78 0.66
C ILE A 193 18.38 -25.76 1.06
N ASN A 194 19.60 -25.27 1.18
CA ASN A 194 20.72 -25.98 1.77
C ASN A 194 21.47 -25.08 2.77
N GLY A 195 21.18 -25.25 4.05
CA GLY A 195 21.72 -24.42 5.11
C GLY A 195 21.38 -22.94 4.94
N GLN A 196 22.37 -22.11 4.73
CA GLN A 196 22.19 -20.66 4.51
C GLN A 196 21.89 -20.31 3.04
N ASN A 197 22.04 -21.25 2.11
CA ASN A 197 21.85 -21.02 0.70
C ASN A 197 20.47 -21.48 0.26
N ALA A 198 19.82 -20.71 -0.63
CA ALA A 198 18.55 -21.08 -1.25
C ALA A 198 18.55 -20.73 -2.74
N TYR A 199 17.71 -21.43 -3.48
CA TYR A 199 17.52 -21.23 -4.91
C TYR A 199 16.05 -21.34 -5.31
N LEU A 200 15.62 -20.41 -6.16
CA LEU A 200 14.33 -20.45 -6.88
C LEU A 200 14.58 -20.36 -8.38
N PRO A 201 14.08 -21.29 -9.21
CA PRO A 201 14.33 -21.27 -10.66
C PRO A 201 13.71 -20.07 -11.36
N PHE A 202 12.64 -19.52 -10.82
CA PHE A 202 11.98 -18.28 -11.25
C PHE A 202 11.03 -17.78 -10.16
N PHE A 203 10.63 -16.53 -10.26
CA PHE A 203 9.65 -15.89 -9.38
C PHE A 203 8.52 -15.29 -10.22
N SER A 204 7.32 -15.25 -9.67
CA SER A 204 6.17 -14.52 -10.22
C SER A 204 5.34 -13.93 -9.09
N SER A 205 4.78 -12.77 -9.34
CA SER A 205 3.82 -12.10 -8.46
C SER A 205 2.45 -12.81 -8.36
N GLN A 206 2.28 -13.93 -9.10
CA GLN A 206 0.98 -14.58 -9.26
C GLN A 206 1.04 -16.10 -9.09
N GLY A 207 -0.11 -16.66 -8.75
CA GLY A 207 -0.38 -18.08 -8.84
C GLY A 207 0.34 -18.95 -7.81
N ALA A 208 0.44 -20.22 -8.15
CA ALA A 208 1.12 -21.23 -7.34
C ALA A 208 2.60 -20.91 -7.13
N THR A 209 3.23 -20.21 -8.09
CA THR A 209 4.60 -19.74 -8.00
C THR A 209 4.78 -18.77 -6.82
N LEU A 210 3.86 -17.80 -6.67
CA LEU A 210 3.88 -16.88 -5.53
C LEU A 210 3.75 -17.62 -4.21
N LEU A 211 2.77 -18.53 -4.10
CA LEU A 211 2.53 -19.29 -2.87
C LEU A 211 3.73 -20.16 -2.47
N SER A 212 4.33 -20.86 -3.43
CA SER A 212 5.52 -21.68 -3.19
C SER A 212 6.75 -20.84 -2.82
N SER A 213 6.91 -19.67 -3.44
CA SER A 213 7.98 -18.73 -3.12
C SER A 213 7.85 -18.15 -1.70
N ILE A 214 6.63 -17.81 -1.27
CA ILE A 214 6.36 -17.36 0.10
C ILE A 214 6.83 -18.40 1.11
N GLN A 215 6.47 -19.66 0.91
CA GLN A 215 6.81 -20.76 1.82
C GLN A 215 8.32 -20.98 1.88
N LEU A 216 8.98 -21.03 0.72
CA LEU A 216 10.42 -21.26 0.64
C LEU A 216 11.22 -20.10 1.28
N ILE A 217 10.90 -18.87 0.93
CA ILE A 217 11.64 -17.70 1.43
C ILE A 217 11.44 -17.54 2.94
N ALA A 218 10.22 -17.78 3.44
CA ALA A 218 9.97 -17.75 4.88
C ALA A 218 10.77 -18.83 5.63
N GLN A 219 10.77 -20.07 5.13
CA GLN A 219 11.55 -21.15 5.73
C GLN A 219 13.05 -20.85 5.69
N TRP A 220 13.55 -20.35 4.57
CA TRP A 220 14.95 -19.96 4.43
C TRP A 220 15.33 -18.83 5.38
N LEU A 221 14.48 -17.83 5.55
CA LEU A 221 14.70 -16.73 6.51
C LEU A 221 14.56 -17.19 7.97
N GLY A 222 13.87 -18.29 8.23
CA GLY A 222 13.49 -18.75 9.57
C GLY A 222 12.29 -17.98 10.12
N VAL A 223 11.40 -17.52 9.25
CA VAL A 223 10.14 -16.86 9.62
C VAL A 223 9.07 -17.93 9.80
N HIS A 224 8.57 -18.04 11.02
CA HIS A 224 7.57 -19.03 11.39
C HIS A 224 6.33 -18.32 11.92
N GLY A 225 5.31 -18.19 11.11
CA GLY A 225 4.01 -17.66 11.47
C GLY A 225 2.91 -18.65 11.09
N ASN A 226 1.74 -18.47 11.65
CA ASN A 226 0.56 -19.28 11.37
C ASN A 226 -0.64 -18.35 11.20
N TYR A 227 -0.60 -17.53 10.15
CA TYR A 227 -1.60 -16.51 9.87
C TYR A 227 -2.63 -17.02 8.88
N VAL A 228 -3.90 -16.93 9.26
CA VAL A 228 -5.03 -17.09 8.35
C VAL A 228 -5.16 -15.81 7.53
N PRO A 229 -5.34 -15.88 6.20
CA PRO A 229 -5.48 -14.69 5.38
C PRO A 229 -6.78 -13.93 5.69
N TYR A 230 -6.70 -12.60 5.69
CA TYR A 230 -7.83 -11.69 5.78
C TYR A 230 -8.33 -11.31 4.39
N VAL A 231 -9.57 -10.87 4.30
CA VAL A 231 -10.07 -10.17 3.10
C VAL A 231 -9.85 -8.68 3.30
N ASP A 232 -9.22 -8.01 2.33
CA ASP A 232 -9.19 -6.56 2.24
C ASP A 232 -10.06 -6.08 1.09
N VAL A 233 -10.90 -5.08 1.35
CA VAL A 233 -11.72 -4.44 0.33
C VAL A 233 -11.32 -2.97 0.24
N ARG A 234 -10.59 -2.63 -0.83
CA ARG A 234 -9.96 -1.33 -1.03
C ARG A 234 -10.85 -0.34 -1.77
N ASP A 235 -10.43 0.91 -1.72
CA ASP A 235 -10.99 2.02 -2.50
C ASP A 235 -12.42 2.39 -2.12
N PHE A 236 -12.83 2.11 -0.89
CA PHE A 236 -14.07 2.66 -0.37
C PHE A 236 -13.90 4.16 -0.10
N THR A 237 -14.76 4.99 -0.68
CA THR A 237 -14.66 6.45 -0.63
C THR A 237 -16.03 7.10 -0.43
N PRO A 238 -16.10 8.38 -0.08
CA PRO A 238 -17.36 9.12 -0.06
C PRO A 238 -18.13 9.11 -1.39
N LEU A 239 -17.46 8.83 -2.51
CA LEU A 239 -18.05 8.75 -3.84
C LEU A 239 -18.47 7.34 -4.26
N SER A 240 -18.29 6.34 -3.40
CA SER A 240 -18.67 4.96 -3.70
C SER A 240 -20.17 4.80 -3.93
N SER A 241 -20.54 3.91 -4.85
CA SER A 241 -21.93 3.67 -5.25
C SER A 241 -22.80 3.25 -4.07
N PHE A 242 -23.85 4.02 -3.78
CA PHE A 242 -24.80 3.73 -2.70
C PHE A 242 -25.45 2.35 -2.84
N THR A 243 -25.85 1.99 -4.07
CA THR A 243 -26.50 0.70 -4.35
C THR A 243 -25.55 -0.47 -4.15
N ALA A 244 -24.30 -0.33 -4.62
CA ALA A 244 -23.26 -1.34 -4.42
C ALA A 244 -22.93 -1.51 -2.93
N THR A 245 -22.82 -0.40 -2.20
CA THR A 245 -22.53 -0.39 -0.76
C THR A 245 -23.61 -1.12 0.04
N LYS A 246 -24.89 -0.84 -0.25
CA LYS A 246 -26.01 -1.55 0.40
C LYS A 246 -25.98 -3.05 0.16
N GLU A 247 -25.71 -3.47 -1.08
CA GLU A 247 -25.66 -4.90 -1.43
C GLU A 247 -24.44 -5.58 -0.79
N PHE A 248 -23.31 -4.87 -0.73
CA PHE A 248 -22.10 -5.39 -0.09
C PHE A 248 -22.35 -5.63 1.41
N ILE A 249 -22.86 -4.63 2.14
CA ILE A 249 -23.12 -4.71 3.58
C ILE A 249 -24.13 -5.80 3.92
N LYS A 250 -25.20 -5.96 3.11
CA LYS A 250 -26.22 -6.98 3.31
C LYS A 250 -25.66 -8.40 3.42
N ASN A 251 -24.50 -8.64 2.82
CA ASN A 251 -23.85 -9.95 2.82
C ASN A 251 -22.72 -10.07 3.88
N LEU A 252 -22.39 -8.99 4.62
CA LEU A 252 -21.35 -9.04 5.66
C LEU A 252 -21.70 -10.01 6.79
N ASP A 253 -22.96 -10.14 7.15
CA ASP A 253 -23.43 -11.05 8.20
C ASP A 253 -23.14 -12.52 7.89
N SER A 254 -22.81 -12.85 6.62
CA SER A 254 -22.44 -14.19 6.20
C SER A 254 -20.94 -14.50 6.31
N PHE A 255 -20.12 -13.53 6.75
CA PHE A 255 -18.70 -13.74 7.01
C PHE A 255 -18.49 -14.10 8.48
N GLU A 256 -17.77 -15.18 8.72
CA GLU A 256 -17.44 -15.66 10.07
C GLU A 256 -16.16 -15.04 10.62
N GLY A 257 -15.81 -13.83 10.24
CA GLY A 257 -14.58 -13.17 10.68
C GLY A 257 -14.51 -11.72 10.30
N ASN A 258 -13.45 -11.06 10.71
CA ASN A 258 -13.23 -9.67 10.41
C ASN A 258 -12.63 -9.51 9.01
N MET A 259 -13.07 -8.48 8.28
CA MET A 259 -12.40 -8.03 7.07
C MET A 259 -11.70 -6.69 7.32
N ILE A 260 -10.77 -6.35 6.46
CA ILE A 260 -10.17 -5.01 6.41
C ILE A 260 -10.92 -4.22 5.35
N ILE A 261 -11.35 -3.02 5.70
CA ILE A 261 -11.90 -2.05 4.75
C ILE A 261 -10.90 -0.91 4.62
N THR A 262 -10.26 -0.83 3.47
CA THR A 262 -9.35 0.28 3.18
C THR A 262 -10.14 1.43 2.58
N THR A 263 -10.09 2.60 3.22
CA THR A 263 -10.88 3.76 2.84
C THR A 263 -10.02 4.99 2.64
N THR A 264 -10.39 5.82 1.65
CA THR A 264 -9.88 7.19 1.52
C THR A 264 -10.97 8.14 1.98
N SER A 265 -10.68 8.93 2.99
CA SER A 265 -11.59 9.92 3.54
C SER A 265 -11.39 11.29 2.85
N THR A 266 -12.05 12.30 3.36
CA THR A 266 -11.86 13.70 2.95
C THR A 266 -12.13 14.62 4.13
N THR A 267 -11.44 15.74 4.14
CA THR A 267 -11.65 16.83 5.10
C THR A 267 -12.56 17.92 4.57
N GLN A 268 -12.94 17.83 3.28
CA GLN A 268 -13.79 18.81 2.58
C GLN A 268 -15.19 18.24 2.34
N ASN A 269 -16.18 19.14 2.24
CA ASN A 269 -17.57 18.78 1.94
C ASN A 269 -18.16 17.73 2.91
N THR A 270 -17.76 17.78 4.18
CA THR A 270 -18.16 16.82 5.21
C THR A 270 -19.63 16.98 5.65
N ASP A 271 -20.29 18.06 5.28
CA ASP A 271 -21.72 18.35 5.51
C ASP A 271 -22.65 17.72 4.46
N THR A 272 -22.10 17.24 3.33
CA THR A 272 -22.89 16.67 2.23
C THR A 272 -23.59 15.37 2.62
N LYS A 273 -24.73 15.11 1.97
CA LYS A 273 -25.48 13.86 2.13
C LYS A 273 -24.60 12.63 1.76
N THR A 274 -23.77 12.77 0.74
CA THR A 274 -22.86 11.72 0.28
C THR A 274 -21.86 11.34 1.37
N PHE A 275 -21.21 12.33 2.00
CA PHE A 275 -20.29 12.08 3.09
C PHE A 275 -20.97 11.50 4.34
N LYS A 276 -22.17 11.99 4.68
CA LYS A 276 -22.97 11.42 5.78
C LYS A 276 -23.34 9.95 5.54
N ASN A 277 -23.67 9.59 4.29
CA ASN A 277 -23.92 8.20 3.90
C ASN A 277 -22.65 7.35 4.02
N TYR A 278 -21.51 7.85 3.55
CA TYR A 278 -20.22 7.20 3.68
C TYR A 278 -19.91 6.87 5.15
N LEU A 279 -20.03 7.83 6.05
CA LEU A 279 -19.83 7.61 7.49
C LEU A 279 -20.83 6.59 8.07
N LYS A 280 -22.10 6.67 7.65
CA LYS A 280 -23.12 5.69 8.06
C LYS A 280 -22.71 4.28 7.66
N PHE A 281 -22.25 4.10 6.42
CA PHE A 281 -21.86 2.79 5.91
C PHE A 281 -20.59 2.27 6.60
N LEU A 282 -19.59 3.11 6.86
CA LEU A 282 -18.43 2.69 7.64
C LEU A 282 -18.82 2.20 9.05
N ARG A 283 -19.70 2.94 9.74
CA ARG A 283 -20.21 2.51 11.06
C ARG A 283 -20.95 1.17 10.99
N GLU A 284 -21.70 0.94 9.95
CA GLU A 284 -22.43 -0.32 9.76
C GLU A 284 -21.49 -1.48 9.46
N MET A 285 -20.47 -1.25 8.62
CA MET A 285 -19.42 -2.24 8.33
C MET A 285 -18.57 -2.59 9.55
N THR A 286 -18.30 -1.62 10.44
CA THR A 286 -17.46 -1.83 11.63
C THR A 286 -18.24 -2.23 12.88
N ARG A 287 -19.58 -2.27 12.82
CA ARG A 287 -20.42 -2.70 13.93
C ARG A 287 -20.07 -4.12 14.36
N ASP A 288 -20.01 -4.34 15.65
CA ASP A 288 -19.70 -5.63 16.28
C ASP A 288 -18.30 -6.17 15.85
N ASN A 289 -17.38 -5.27 15.51
CA ASN A 289 -16.02 -5.58 15.02
C ASN A 289 -15.99 -6.49 13.78
N ARG A 290 -17.04 -6.46 12.92
CA ARG A 290 -17.09 -7.26 11.70
C ARG A 290 -16.12 -6.81 10.61
N ALA A 291 -15.76 -5.54 10.61
CA ALA A 291 -14.70 -5.01 9.76
C ALA A 291 -13.78 -4.07 10.54
N VAL A 292 -12.55 -4.01 10.13
CA VAL A 292 -11.53 -3.08 10.63
C VAL A 292 -11.22 -2.06 9.55
N VAL A 293 -11.14 -0.79 9.91
CA VAL A 293 -10.85 0.29 8.96
C VAL A 293 -9.35 0.54 8.88
N TYR A 294 -8.83 0.57 7.66
CA TYR A 294 -7.51 1.11 7.35
C TYR A 294 -7.66 2.40 6.56
N LEU A 295 -6.88 3.40 6.91
CA LEU A 295 -6.89 4.67 6.19
C LEU A 295 -5.86 4.63 5.06
N ASN A 296 -6.34 4.82 3.83
CA ASN A 296 -5.47 4.91 2.67
C ASN A 296 -4.76 6.26 2.67
N VAL A 297 -3.44 6.23 2.56
CA VAL A 297 -2.62 7.43 2.50
C VAL A 297 -2.89 8.15 1.17
N PRO A 298 -3.30 9.43 1.18
CA PRO A 298 -3.58 10.16 -0.05
C PRO A 298 -2.29 10.51 -0.80
N ALA A 299 -2.36 10.50 -2.14
CA ALA A 299 -1.31 11.05 -2.98
C ALA A 299 -1.35 12.58 -2.94
N LEU A 300 -0.19 13.21 -2.76
CA LEU A 300 -0.04 14.65 -2.84
C LEU A 300 0.72 15.03 -4.11
N ASN A 301 0.06 15.77 -5.00
CA ASN A 301 0.69 16.28 -6.21
C ASN A 301 1.41 17.59 -5.93
N GLY A 302 2.65 17.73 -6.38
CA GLY A 302 3.37 19.00 -6.42
C GLY A 302 3.92 19.52 -5.08
N VAL A 303 4.12 18.62 -4.11
CA VAL A 303 4.83 18.98 -2.86
C VAL A 303 6.30 18.65 -3.01
N ASP A 304 7.11 19.65 -3.29
CA ASP A 304 8.57 19.50 -3.50
C ASP A 304 9.39 19.51 -2.21
N ASN A 305 8.75 19.68 -1.06
CA ASN A 305 9.47 19.98 0.18
C ASN A 305 9.27 18.89 1.22
N SER A 306 10.32 18.13 1.51
CA SER A 306 10.35 17.08 2.54
C SER A 306 10.06 17.57 3.98
N ASN A 307 10.02 18.89 4.18
CA ASN A 307 9.71 19.54 5.47
C ASN A 307 8.28 20.08 5.55
N ASP A 308 7.43 19.78 4.56
CA ASP A 308 6.04 20.23 4.56
C ASP A 308 5.15 19.26 5.36
N ASP A 309 4.50 19.76 6.39
CA ASP A 309 3.59 19.00 7.25
C ASP A 309 2.20 18.74 6.62
N THR A 310 2.00 19.06 5.35
CA THR A 310 0.69 19.00 4.68
C THR A 310 0.07 17.60 4.78
N LEU A 311 0.81 16.55 4.44
CA LEU A 311 0.32 15.18 4.48
C LEU A 311 -0.03 14.75 5.91
N MET A 312 0.85 15.04 6.87
CA MET A 312 0.64 14.76 8.29
C MET A 312 -0.62 15.45 8.81
N ASN A 313 -0.80 16.72 8.43
CA ASN A 313 -1.95 17.51 8.83
C ASN A 313 -3.26 17.01 8.22
N MET A 314 -3.23 16.61 6.94
CA MET A 314 -4.39 16.02 6.26
C MET A 314 -4.82 14.72 6.96
N LEU A 315 -3.90 13.79 7.16
CA LEU A 315 -4.19 12.52 7.82
C LEU A 315 -4.69 12.71 9.25
N THR A 316 -4.08 13.61 10.03
CA THR A 316 -4.54 13.92 11.39
C THR A 316 -5.98 14.42 11.39
N GLN A 317 -6.36 15.26 10.43
CA GLN A 317 -7.71 15.78 10.31
C GLN A 317 -8.70 14.70 9.84
N GLU A 318 -8.31 13.84 8.91
CA GLU A 318 -9.14 12.72 8.46
C GLU A 318 -9.39 11.73 9.60
N ILE A 319 -8.36 11.36 10.36
CA ILE A 319 -8.45 10.48 11.53
C ILE A 319 -9.39 11.11 12.56
N SER A 320 -9.20 12.39 12.90
CA SER A 320 -10.06 13.10 13.84
C SER A 320 -11.53 13.10 13.39
N THR A 321 -11.78 13.34 12.10
CA THR A 321 -13.14 13.32 11.52
C THR A 321 -13.78 11.94 11.65
N LEU A 322 -13.04 10.87 11.43
CA LEU A 322 -13.54 9.51 11.57
C LEU A 322 -13.84 9.18 13.04
N ILE A 323 -12.94 9.51 13.96
CA ILE A 323 -13.12 9.28 15.41
C ILE A 323 -14.34 10.03 15.95
N GLU A 324 -14.54 11.31 15.61
CA GLU A 324 -15.71 12.10 15.97
C GLU A 324 -17.03 11.44 15.51
N ASN A 325 -16.95 10.64 14.46
CA ASN A 325 -18.08 9.91 13.91
C ASN A 325 -18.12 8.43 14.35
N LYS A 326 -17.37 8.07 15.40
CA LYS A 326 -17.31 6.72 15.98
C LYS A 326 -16.81 5.66 14.98
N ILE A 327 -15.86 6.04 14.14
CA ILE A 327 -15.15 5.16 13.23
C ILE A 327 -13.67 5.19 13.63
N PHE A 328 -13.09 4.03 13.91
CA PHE A 328 -11.78 3.90 14.53
C PHE A 328 -10.82 3.20 13.58
N PRO A 329 -10.05 3.95 12.75
CA PRO A 329 -9.04 3.33 11.89
C PRO A 329 -7.91 2.75 12.75
N LEU A 330 -7.50 1.52 12.43
CA LEU A 330 -6.49 0.77 13.20
C LEU A 330 -5.21 0.51 12.40
N GLY A 331 -5.10 1.04 11.20
CA GLY A 331 -3.91 0.91 10.37
C GLY A 331 -3.95 1.87 9.18
N VAL A 332 -2.83 1.93 8.48
CA VAL A 332 -2.67 2.70 7.24
C VAL A 332 -2.45 1.78 6.05
N SER A 333 -2.89 2.20 4.88
CA SER A 333 -2.68 1.49 3.62
C SER A 333 -2.04 2.40 2.59
N ALA A 334 -1.12 1.86 1.79
CA ALA A 334 -0.39 2.65 0.81
C ALA A 334 0.18 1.78 -0.33
N PRO A 335 0.49 2.37 -1.50
CA PRO A 335 1.33 1.75 -2.49
C PRO A 335 2.71 1.39 -1.90
N THR A 336 3.26 0.26 -2.34
CA THR A 336 4.55 -0.26 -1.85
C THR A 336 5.69 0.74 -1.95
N TYR A 337 5.75 1.49 -3.05
CA TYR A 337 6.86 2.42 -3.32
C TYR A 337 6.90 3.59 -2.33
N TRP A 338 5.79 3.95 -1.68
CA TRP A 338 5.82 4.99 -0.64
C TRP A 338 6.58 4.56 0.61
N ASN A 339 6.79 3.28 0.81
CA ASN A 339 7.70 2.82 1.86
C ASN A 339 9.20 2.97 1.48
N PHE A 340 9.49 3.40 0.26
CA PHE A 340 10.81 3.84 -0.18
C PHE A 340 10.89 5.37 -0.35
N ASP A 341 9.89 6.10 0.09
CA ASP A 341 9.85 7.56 0.06
C ASP A 341 9.91 8.12 1.49
N LYS A 342 10.94 8.91 1.78
CA LYS A 342 11.17 9.45 3.13
C LYS A 342 10.04 10.36 3.60
N TYR A 343 9.44 11.13 2.69
CA TYR A 343 8.35 12.02 3.03
C TYR A 343 7.11 11.22 3.48
N TYR A 344 6.70 10.21 2.71
CA TYR A 344 5.58 9.35 3.05
C TYR A 344 5.86 8.46 4.27
N GLN A 345 7.09 7.97 4.44
CA GLN A 345 7.48 7.24 5.65
C GLN A 345 7.26 8.08 6.91
N LEU A 346 7.73 9.33 6.90
CA LEU A 346 7.70 10.20 8.08
C LEU A 346 6.31 10.78 8.34
N ASN A 347 5.62 11.24 7.30
CA ASN A 347 4.40 12.05 7.42
C ASN A 347 3.10 11.23 7.29
N ALA A 348 3.18 9.93 6.99
CA ALA A 348 2.01 9.09 6.83
C ALA A 348 2.17 7.68 7.40
N LEU A 349 3.11 6.89 6.89
CA LEU A 349 3.22 5.48 7.26
C LEU A 349 3.60 5.28 8.73
N ASN A 350 4.30 6.23 9.34
CA ASN A 350 4.65 6.21 10.76
C ASN A 350 3.46 6.38 11.70
N PHE A 351 2.29 6.74 11.21
CA PHE A 351 1.11 6.85 12.07
C PHE A 351 0.52 5.49 12.44
N GLY A 352 0.67 4.48 11.56
CA GLY A 352 0.10 3.16 11.78
C GLY A 352 1.07 2.18 12.43
N ASP A 353 0.62 1.47 13.46
CA ASP A 353 1.32 0.27 13.96
C ASP A 353 1.18 -0.90 13.00
N ALA A 354 0.07 -0.93 12.26
CA ALA A 354 -0.18 -1.88 11.20
C ALA A 354 -0.26 -1.17 9.85
N THR A 355 0.41 -1.74 8.86
CA THR A 355 0.49 -1.20 7.50
C THR A 355 0.09 -2.27 6.50
N LEU A 356 -0.74 -1.91 5.52
CA LEU A 356 -1.09 -2.73 4.39
C LEU A 356 -0.48 -2.12 3.14
N LEU A 357 0.44 -2.85 2.50
CA LEU A 357 1.06 -2.40 1.25
C LEU A 357 0.52 -3.19 0.06
N TYR A 358 0.16 -2.47 -1.00
CA TYR A 358 -0.33 -3.04 -2.24
C TYR A 358 0.48 -2.60 -3.45
N ASN A 359 0.40 -3.35 -4.54
CA ASN A 359 0.99 -2.95 -5.82
C ASN A 359 0.18 -1.85 -6.46
N GLN A 360 0.88 -0.85 -6.97
CA GLN A 360 0.31 0.15 -7.88
C GLN A 360 1.30 0.41 -9.00
N ILE A 361 0.84 0.32 -10.24
CA ILE A 361 1.68 0.38 -11.42
C ILE A 361 2.02 1.83 -11.82
N ASN A 362 1.18 2.80 -11.45
CA ASN A 362 1.39 4.20 -11.80
C ASN A 362 2.25 4.92 -10.76
N ASN A 363 3.51 5.09 -11.08
CA ASN A 363 4.55 5.66 -10.21
C ASN A 363 4.66 7.18 -10.39
N GLN A 364 3.60 7.95 -10.26
CA GLN A 364 3.66 9.36 -10.66
C GLN A 364 4.11 10.33 -9.57
N ASP A 365 4.10 9.95 -8.29
CA ASP A 365 4.26 10.91 -7.21
C ASP A 365 5.34 10.49 -6.20
N TYR A 366 6.62 10.60 -6.59
CA TYR A 366 7.75 10.41 -5.69
C TYR A 366 8.34 11.75 -5.23
N HIS A 367 8.58 11.89 -3.92
CA HIS A 367 9.30 13.04 -3.37
C HIS A 367 10.79 12.74 -3.21
N THR A 368 11.14 11.90 -2.27
CA THR A 368 12.54 11.55 -1.99
C THR A 368 12.66 10.03 -1.92
N GLN A 369 13.29 9.45 -2.92
CA GLN A 369 13.53 8.01 -2.96
C GLN A 369 14.68 7.59 -2.06
N THR A 370 14.52 6.46 -1.42
CA THR A 370 15.59 5.73 -0.72
C THR A 370 15.58 4.29 -1.20
N SER A 371 16.74 3.68 -1.27
CA SER A 371 16.84 2.26 -1.60
C SER A 371 16.36 1.33 -0.47
N THR A 372 16.15 1.86 0.75
CA THR A 372 15.85 1.07 1.95
C THR A 372 14.44 1.39 2.46
N ALA A 373 13.62 0.36 2.53
CA ALA A 373 12.30 0.41 3.12
C ALA A 373 12.36 0.42 4.65
N LYS A 374 11.36 1.01 5.29
CA LYS A 374 11.17 0.90 6.73
C LYS A 374 10.48 -0.42 7.07
N ALA A 375 10.92 -1.08 8.13
CA ALA A 375 10.25 -2.26 8.69
C ALA A 375 9.21 -1.85 9.74
N TYR A 376 8.05 -2.49 9.73
CA TYR A 376 6.94 -2.28 10.67
C TYR A 376 6.66 -3.56 11.46
N GLN A 377 6.10 -3.41 12.65
CA GLN A 377 5.79 -4.56 13.51
C GLN A 377 4.74 -5.48 12.88
N THR A 378 3.72 -4.90 12.27
CA THR A 378 2.69 -5.63 11.54
C THR A 378 2.57 -5.05 10.15
N MET A 379 2.91 -5.85 9.14
CA MET A 379 2.74 -5.46 7.74
C MET A 379 1.99 -6.57 7.01
N PHE A 380 0.86 -6.22 6.43
CA PHE A 380 0.07 -7.14 5.62
C PHE A 380 0.58 -7.20 4.19
N PHE A 381 0.78 -8.42 3.73
CA PHE A 381 1.07 -8.71 2.33
C PHE A 381 -0.22 -8.87 1.55
N ALA A 382 -0.54 -7.88 0.73
CA ALA A 382 -1.74 -7.89 -0.08
C ALA A 382 -1.54 -8.74 -1.34
N ILE A 383 -2.35 -9.79 -1.50
CA ILE A 383 -2.43 -10.66 -2.68
C ILE A 383 -3.71 -10.30 -3.45
N PRO A 384 -3.62 -9.75 -4.67
CA PRO A 384 -4.82 -9.53 -5.48
C PRO A 384 -5.58 -10.84 -5.69
N HIS A 385 -6.89 -10.85 -5.52
CA HIS A 385 -7.70 -12.06 -5.75
C HIS A 385 -7.47 -12.64 -7.16
N SER A 386 -7.24 -11.79 -8.15
CA SER A 386 -6.89 -12.20 -9.51
C SER A 386 -5.64 -13.08 -9.59
N ALA A 387 -4.68 -12.89 -8.69
CA ALA A 387 -3.46 -13.69 -8.63
C ALA A 387 -3.71 -15.15 -8.19
N LEU A 388 -4.86 -15.46 -7.60
CA LEU A 388 -5.21 -16.80 -7.10
C LEU A 388 -6.16 -17.57 -8.02
N LYS A 389 -6.70 -16.94 -9.08
CA LYS A 389 -7.81 -17.49 -9.88
C LYS A 389 -7.51 -18.79 -10.61
N ASN A 390 -6.29 -18.96 -11.08
CA ASN A 390 -5.92 -20.10 -11.94
C ASN A 390 -5.29 -21.25 -11.14
N ILE A 391 -5.33 -21.17 -9.84
CA ILE A 391 -4.81 -22.23 -8.96
C ILE A 391 -5.88 -23.31 -8.84
N LYS A 392 -5.54 -24.55 -9.14
CA LYS A 392 -6.36 -25.71 -8.82
C LYS A 392 -6.01 -26.16 -7.40
N TRP A 393 -6.99 -26.06 -6.52
CA TRP A 393 -6.85 -26.43 -5.13
C TRP A 393 -7.22 -27.91 -4.95
N ASN A 394 -6.30 -28.69 -4.40
CA ASN A 394 -6.49 -30.11 -4.14
C ASN A 394 -6.86 -30.34 -2.66
N ILE A 395 -8.02 -29.81 -2.27
CA ILE A 395 -8.43 -29.72 -0.88
C ILE A 395 -9.79 -30.37 -0.72
N ASN A 396 -9.90 -31.27 0.24
CA ASN A 396 -11.15 -31.91 0.61
C ASN A 396 -11.91 -31.01 1.60
N GLY A 397 -12.87 -30.24 1.10
CA GLY A 397 -13.72 -29.40 1.94
C GLY A 397 -13.64 -27.89 1.65
N ARG A 398 -14.48 -27.15 2.38
CA ARG A 398 -14.67 -25.70 2.19
C ARG A 398 -13.59 -24.85 2.88
N TYR A 399 -12.92 -25.42 3.87
CA TYR A 399 -11.90 -24.76 4.67
C TYR A 399 -10.65 -25.60 4.73
N THR A 400 -9.51 -24.95 4.63
CA THR A 400 -8.20 -25.59 4.68
C THR A 400 -7.42 -25.07 5.86
N ASP A 401 -6.52 -25.88 6.37
CA ASP A 401 -5.48 -25.44 7.32
C ASP A 401 -4.36 -24.69 6.60
N PHE A 402 -4.68 -24.04 5.46
CA PHE A 402 -3.68 -23.27 4.73
C PHE A 402 -3.44 -21.94 5.45
N THR A 403 -2.26 -21.81 6.00
CA THR A 403 -1.81 -20.61 6.70
C THR A 403 -0.55 -20.05 6.07
N PHE A 404 -0.29 -18.80 6.34
CA PHE A 404 0.87 -18.08 5.84
C PHE A 404 1.87 -17.80 6.97
N PRO A 405 3.17 -17.74 6.66
CA PRO A 405 4.20 -17.43 7.64
C PRO A 405 4.22 -15.96 8.08
N MET A 406 3.48 -15.10 7.38
CA MET A 406 3.33 -13.67 7.67
C MET A 406 1.87 -13.24 7.51
N PRO A 407 1.47 -12.06 8.02
CA PRO A 407 0.14 -11.51 7.81
C PRO A 407 -0.15 -11.30 6.31
N VAL A 408 -1.27 -11.82 5.84
CA VAL A 408 -1.68 -11.78 4.42
C VAL A 408 -3.12 -11.29 4.30
N THR A 409 -3.39 -10.50 3.27
CA THR A 409 -4.74 -10.19 2.81
C THR A 409 -4.97 -10.70 1.39
N VAL A 410 -6.20 -11.09 1.10
CA VAL A 410 -6.68 -11.26 -0.27
C VAL A 410 -7.48 -10.03 -0.64
N ASP A 411 -6.99 -9.32 -1.67
CA ASP A 411 -7.47 -7.99 -2.01
C ASP A 411 -8.56 -7.99 -3.06
N TYR A 412 -9.57 -7.16 -2.80
CA TYR A 412 -10.64 -6.80 -3.73
C TYR A 412 -10.77 -5.28 -3.84
N HIS A 413 -11.10 -4.79 -5.02
CA HIS A 413 -11.54 -3.41 -5.17
C HIS A 413 -13.01 -3.27 -4.75
N PHE A 414 -13.35 -2.20 -4.05
CA PHE A 414 -14.74 -1.94 -3.66
C PHE A 414 -15.65 -1.90 -4.90
N PRO A 415 -16.79 -2.59 -4.89
CA PRO A 415 -17.65 -2.71 -6.06
C PRO A 415 -18.31 -1.37 -6.42
N ASN A 416 -18.36 -1.03 -7.69
CA ASN A 416 -19.04 0.16 -8.20
C ASN A 416 -20.49 -0.10 -8.68
N SER A 417 -20.97 -1.36 -8.60
CA SER A 417 -22.32 -1.76 -8.97
C SER A 417 -22.80 -2.92 -8.11
N LYS A 418 -24.14 -3.09 -8.05
CA LYS A 418 -24.78 -4.21 -7.34
C LYS A 418 -24.28 -5.58 -7.83
N ALA A 419 -24.22 -5.78 -9.14
CA ALA A 419 -23.77 -7.04 -9.73
C ALA A 419 -22.30 -7.37 -9.35
N LYS A 420 -21.43 -6.36 -9.29
CA LYS A 420 -20.04 -6.56 -8.84
C LYS A 420 -19.99 -6.86 -7.34
N ALA A 421 -20.83 -6.25 -6.51
CA ALA A 421 -20.93 -6.57 -5.09
C ALA A 421 -21.34 -8.03 -4.86
N GLU A 422 -22.38 -8.50 -5.56
CA GLU A 422 -22.80 -9.90 -5.52
C GLU A 422 -21.69 -10.86 -5.99
N LYS A 423 -20.94 -10.48 -7.05
CA LYS A 423 -19.84 -11.27 -7.56
C LYS A 423 -18.72 -11.40 -6.51
N ILE A 424 -18.26 -10.29 -5.93
CA ILE A 424 -17.21 -10.29 -4.91
C ILE A 424 -17.65 -11.12 -3.71
N ASN A 425 -18.88 -10.97 -3.24
CA ASN A 425 -19.40 -11.78 -2.14
C ASN A 425 -19.37 -13.28 -2.42
N ARG A 426 -19.67 -13.70 -3.65
CA ARG A 426 -19.53 -15.11 -4.06
C ARG A 426 -18.07 -15.57 -4.10
N GLU A 427 -17.18 -14.73 -4.64
CA GLU A 427 -15.75 -15.02 -4.73
C GLU A 427 -15.11 -15.16 -3.34
N ILE A 428 -15.45 -14.28 -2.39
CA ILE A 428 -14.96 -14.38 -1.00
C ILE A 428 -15.44 -15.67 -0.34
N LYS A 429 -16.73 -16.03 -0.52
CA LYS A 429 -17.28 -17.30 0.02
C LYS A 429 -16.67 -18.55 -0.59
N ALA A 430 -16.10 -18.45 -1.78
CA ALA A 430 -15.45 -19.55 -2.48
C ALA A 430 -13.94 -19.66 -2.20
N LEU A 431 -13.37 -18.77 -1.36
CA LEU A 431 -11.96 -18.86 -0.99
C LEU A 431 -11.66 -20.19 -0.29
N PRO A 432 -10.54 -20.83 -0.63
CA PRO A 432 -10.16 -22.14 -0.07
C PRO A 432 -9.48 -22.01 1.30
N PHE A 433 -9.66 -20.90 2.00
CA PHE A 433 -9.04 -20.64 3.30
C PHE A 433 -10.06 -20.79 4.42
N ALA A 434 -9.58 -21.09 5.63
CA ALA A 434 -10.39 -21.09 6.83
C ALA A 434 -11.07 -19.73 7.04
N PRO A 435 -12.20 -19.70 7.77
CA PRO A 435 -12.82 -18.43 8.18
C PRO A 435 -11.80 -17.54 8.85
N MET A 436 -11.88 -16.25 8.56
CA MET A 436 -10.97 -15.27 9.12
C MET A 436 -11.06 -15.24 10.64
N SER A 437 -9.93 -15.29 11.30
CA SER A 437 -9.85 -15.13 12.75
C SER A 437 -10.22 -13.69 13.15
N GLN A 438 -10.54 -13.50 14.43
CA GLN A 438 -10.87 -12.17 14.92
C GLN A 438 -9.60 -11.30 14.96
N TYR A 439 -9.55 -10.28 14.12
CA TYR A 439 -8.43 -9.37 13.93
C TYR A 439 -7.88 -8.79 15.25
N LEU A 440 -8.76 -8.26 16.09
CA LEU A 440 -8.39 -7.58 17.33
C LEU A 440 -7.77 -8.51 18.40
N TYR A 441 -7.94 -9.82 18.25
CA TYR A 441 -7.30 -10.80 19.14
C TYR A 441 -5.96 -11.29 18.61
N GLN A 442 -5.75 -11.18 17.29
CA GLN A 442 -4.52 -11.65 16.65
C GLN A 442 -3.45 -10.55 16.58
N PHE A 443 -3.86 -9.28 16.45
CA PHE A 443 -2.93 -8.17 16.24
C PHE A 443 -3.10 -7.07 17.28
N ASN A 444 -1.97 -6.52 17.70
CA ASN A 444 -1.90 -5.25 18.41
C ASN A 444 -1.69 -4.17 17.36
N THR A 445 -2.71 -3.37 17.07
CA THR A 445 -2.68 -2.40 15.99
C THR A 445 -3.22 -1.06 16.45
N GLY A 446 -2.98 -0.02 15.68
CA GLY A 446 -3.48 1.29 16.02
C GLY A 446 -2.96 2.38 15.09
N ILE A 447 -3.43 3.58 15.34
CA ILE A 447 -2.96 4.79 14.70
C ILE A 447 -2.67 5.83 15.77
N SER A 448 -1.48 6.44 15.69
CA SER A 448 -1.05 7.53 16.58
C SER A 448 -0.83 8.81 15.79
N THR A 449 -1.50 9.87 16.24
CA THR A 449 -1.25 11.25 15.80
C THR A 449 -0.68 12.07 16.96
N GLN A 450 -0.42 13.35 16.75
CA GLN A 450 0.03 14.26 17.82
C GLN A 450 -0.96 14.37 19.00
N THR A 451 -2.25 14.17 18.74
CA THR A 451 -3.33 14.41 19.71
C THR A 451 -4.16 13.19 20.05
N GLN A 452 -4.05 12.13 19.24
CA GLN A 452 -4.91 10.96 19.34
C GLN A 452 -4.09 9.68 19.21
N ASN A 453 -4.35 8.73 20.10
CA ASN A 453 -3.72 7.42 20.11
C ASN A 453 -4.81 6.36 20.15
N LEU A 454 -5.14 5.82 18.97
CA LEU A 454 -6.04 4.67 18.84
C LEU A 454 -5.24 3.37 18.98
N ARG A 455 -5.79 2.43 19.76
CA ARG A 455 -5.23 1.09 19.91
C ARG A 455 -6.33 0.05 19.81
N GLY A 456 -6.05 -1.02 19.08
CA GLY A 456 -6.85 -2.24 19.03
C GLY A 456 -6.03 -3.39 19.58
N LYS A 457 -6.47 -3.96 20.70
CA LYS A 457 -5.77 -5.06 21.37
C LYS A 457 -6.76 -5.88 22.19
N ASP A 458 -6.56 -7.19 22.25
CA ASP A 458 -7.33 -8.13 23.09
C ASP A 458 -8.86 -7.99 22.94
N GLY A 459 -9.32 -7.73 21.70
CA GLY A 459 -10.73 -7.53 21.37
C GLY A 459 -11.28 -6.13 21.67
N VAL A 460 -10.47 -5.21 22.24
CA VAL A 460 -10.90 -3.88 22.66
C VAL A 460 -10.24 -2.80 21.84
N ILE A 461 -11.02 -1.80 21.41
CA ILE A 461 -10.51 -0.56 20.83
C ILE A 461 -10.50 0.50 21.93
N SER A 462 -9.37 1.20 22.08
CA SER A 462 -9.20 2.31 23.04
C SER A 462 -8.71 3.57 22.32
N LEU A 463 -9.11 4.73 22.82
CA LEU A 463 -8.64 6.04 22.41
C LEU A 463 -7.96 6.73 23.61
N ASN A 464 -6.69 7.09 23.47
CA ASN A 464 -5.89 7.69 24.53
C ASN A 464 -5.92 6.87 25.85
N GLY A 465 -5.96 5.54 25.73
CA GLY A 465 -5.98 4.60 26.84
C GLY A 465 -7.38 4.28 27.40
N THR A 466 -8.43 4.98 26.97
CA THR A 466 -9.82 4.73 27.43
C THR A 466 -10.56 3.87 26.40
N PRO A 467 -11.22 2.77 26.79
CA PRO A 467 -12.07 1.99 25.90
C PRO A 467 -13.11 2.87 25.19
N VAL A 468 -13.27 2.71 23.89
CA VAL A 468 -14.20 3.56 23.11
C VAL A 468 -15.67 3.40 23.52
N SER A 469 -16.03 2.30 24.17
CA SER A 469 -17.35 2.07 24.76
C SER A 469 -17.65 3.00 25.95
N GLU A 470 -16.62 3.54 26.60
CA GLU A 470 -16.72 4.38 27.81
C GLU A 470 -16.58 5.87 27.51
N ILE A 471 -16.34 6.23 26.23
CA ILE A 471 -16.04 7.62 25.84
C ILE A 471 -17.33 8.41 25.57
N ASP A 472 -17.41 9.61 26.17
CA ASP A 472 -18.40 10.63 25.76
C ASP A 472 -17.94 11.40 24.52
N PHE A 473 -18.45 10.99 23.35
CA PHE A 473 -18.11 11.61 22.07
C PHE A 473 -18.60 13.05 21.91
N HIS A 474 -19.48 13.58 22.76
CA HIS A 474 -19.85 15.00 22.76
C HIS A 474 -18.69 15.88 23.17
N GLN A 475 -17.89 15.44 24.14
CA GLN A 475 -16.71 16.17 24.60
C GLN A 475 -15.61 16.19 23.53
N ILE A 476 -15.39 15.07 22.82
CA ILE A 476 -14.39 15.00 21.74
C ILE A 476 -14.73 15.99 20.62
N LYS A 477 -15.99 16.10 20.22
CA LYS A 477 -16.41 17.08 19.20
C LYS A 477 -16.13 18.53 19.60
N GLN A 478 -16.24 18.88 20.87
CA GLN A 478 -15.92 20.22 21.37
C GLN A 478 -14.41 20.50 21.34
N GLN A 479 -13.58 19.53 21.74
CA GLN A 479 -12.13 19.68 21.72
C GLN A 479 -11.57 19.83 20.30
N THR A 480 -12.06 19.03 19.35
CA THR A 480 -11.64 19.12 17.93
C THR A 480 -12.17 20.35 17.22
N ALA A 481 -13.32 20.89 17.58
CA ALA A 481 -13.83 22.16 17.06
C ALA A 481 -12.91 23.34 17.44
N GLY A 482 -12.36 23.35 18.65
CA GLY A 482 -11.37 24.35 19.10
C GLY A 482 -10.07 24.30 18.29
N ILE A 483 -9.59 23.12 17.95
CA ILE A 483 -8.39 22.93 17.11
C ILE A 483 -8.63 23.42 15.67
N ARG A 484 -9.81 23.22 15.13
CA ARG A 484 -10.20 23.71 13.79
C ARG A 484 -10.25 25.23 13.73
N GLN A 485 -10.84 25.90 14.74
CA GLN A 485 -10.93 27.36 14.79
C GLN A 485 -9.56 28.05 14.89
N ASN A 486 -8.63 27.51 15.68
CA ASN A 486 -7.27 28.05 15.79
C ASN A 486 -6.46 27.93 14.50
N ARG A 487 -6.75 26.97 13.65
CA ARG A 487 -6.06 26.73 12.38
C ARG A 487 -6.54 27.62 11.25
N ASP A 488 -7.82 27.95 11.20
CA ASP A 488 -8.38 28.89 10.22
C ASP A 488 -7.82 30.32 10.43
N GLN A 489 -7.31 30.62 11.63
CA GLN A 489 -6.66 31.91 11.94
C GLN A 489 -5.17 31.97 11.58
N THR A 490 -4.48 30.83 11.40
CA THR A 490 -3.04 30.81 11.13
C THR A 490 -2.64 30.89 9.65
N GLY A 491 -3.60 31.11 8.75
CA GLY A 491 -3.33 31.59 7.38
C GLY A 491 -2.56 30.63 6.44
N HIS A 492 -2.37 29.39 6.80
CA HIS A 492 -1.82 28.40 5.87
C HIS A 492 -2.82 28.12 4.75
N LEU A 493 -2.34 28.23 3.51
CA LEU A 493 -3.12 28.00 2.29
C LEU A 493 -3.76 26.60 2.32
N THR A 494 -4.95 26.51 2.89
CA THR A 494 -5.77 25.31 2.75
C THR A 494 -6.12 25.13 1.29
N THR A 495 -6.30 23.90 0.83
CA THR A 495 -6.78 23.59 -0.54
C THR A 495 -8.04 24.41 -0.86
N LYS A 496 -8.88 24.71 0.13
CA LYS A 496 -10.00 25.63 0.02
C LYS A 496 -9.55 27.05 -0.34
N GLY A 497 -8.53 27.60 0.30
CA GLY A 497 -8.01 28.94 -0.02
C GLY A 497 -7.38 29.03 -1.41
N ILE A 498 -6.78 27.93 -1.90
CA ILE A 498 -6.28 27.82 -3.29
C ILE A 498 -7.45 27.73 -4.27
N VAL A 499 -8.43 26.88 -4.01
CA VAL A 499 -9.64 26.71 -4.85
C VAL A 499 -10.45 27.99 -4.87
N ASP A 500 -10.64 28.68 -3.73
CA ASP A 500 -11.34 29.96 -3.66
C ASP A 500 -10.60 31.06 -4.43
N LYS A 501 -9.27 31.12 -4.36
CA LYS A 501 -8.44 32.05 -5.16
C LYS A 501 -8.55 31.74 -6.66
N ILE A 502 -8.46 30.46 -7.06
CA ILE A 502 -8.58 30.04 -8.47
C ILE A 502 -9.99 30.34 -8.96
N SER A 503 -11.02 30.05 -8.17
CA SER A 503 -12.42 30.34 -8.50
C SER A 503 -12.66 31.84 -8.68
N ASN A 504 -12.14 32.66 -7.79
CA ASN A 504 -12.25 34.14 -7.90
C ASN A 504 -11.51 34.67 -9.14
N VAL A 505 -10.32 34.15 -9.45
CA VAL A 505 -9.58 34.52 -10.67
C VAL A 505 -10.37 34.08 -11.92
N LEU A 506 -10.97 32.90 -11.92
CA LEU A 506 -11.78 32.39 -13.02
C LEU A 506 -13.04 33.26 -13.24
N ILE A 507 -13.72 33.66 -12.16
CA ILE A 507 -14.86 34.57 -12.22
C ILE A 507 -14.46 35.92 -12.82
N VAL A 508 -13.32 36.48 -12.40
CA VAL A 508 -12.82 37.74 -12.96
C VAL A 508 -12.54 37.61 -14.46
N ILE A 509 -11.91 36.53 -14.89
CA ILE A 509 -11.64 36.25 -16.32
C ILE A 509 -12.96 36.17 -17.11
N ILE A 510 -13.96 35.45 -16.59
CA ILE A 510 -15.27 35.34 -17.24
C ILE A 510 -15.94 36.71 -17.36
N VAL A 511 -15.94 37.52 -16.30
CA VAL A 511 -16.53 38.86 -16.32
C VAL A 511 -15.83 39.76 -17.32
N VAL A 512 -14.51 39.78 -17.36
CA VAL A 512 -13.71 40.57 -18.31
C VAL A 512 -14.02 40.12 -19.75
N THR A 513 -14.08 38.82 -19.99
CA THR A 513 -14.39 38.27 -21.33
C THR A 513 -15.80 38.67 -21.79
N LEU A 514 -16.80 38.63 -20.89
CA LEU A 514 -18.13 39.10 -21.20
C LEU A 514 -18.18 40.59 -21.51
N ILE A 515 -17.48 41.44 -20.76
CA ILE A 515 -17.38 42.89 -21.03
C ILE A 515 -16.79 43.15 -22.41
N VAL A 516 -15.72 42.47 -22.78
CA VAL A 516 -15.08 42.60 -24.09
C VAL A 516 -16.04 42.15 -25.20
N LEU A 517 -16.76 41.06 -25.01
CA LEU A 517 -17.71 40.51 -25.95
C LEU A 517 -18.91 41.46 -26.18
N PHE A 518 -19.46 42.02 -25.09
CA PHE A 518 -20.50 43.04 -25.18
C PHE A 518 -19.99 44.34 -25.84
N GLY A 519 -18.76 44.76 -25.54
CA GLY A 519 -18.09 45.89 -26.21
C GLY A 519 -17.96 45.66 -27.71
N MET A 520 -17.50 44.49 -28.15
CA MET A 520 -17.42 44.12 -29.55
C MET A 520 -18.78 44.10 -30.25
N LEU A 521 -19.82 43.57 -29.60
CA LEU A 521 -21.18 43.57 -30.13
C LEU A 521 -21.71 45.00 -30.30
N ALA A 522 -21.49 45.89 -29.32
CA ALA A 522 -21.92 47.28 -29.39
C ALA A 522 -21.23 48.06 -30.53
N ILE A 523 -19.90 47.86 -30.67
CA ILE A 523 -19.10 48.45 -31.74
C ILE A 523 -19.53 47.89 -33.09
N GLY A 524 -19.68 46.57 -33.19
CA GLY A 524 -20.16 45.89 -34.41
C GLY A 524 -21.51 46.38 -34.85
N ARG A 525 -22.46 46.53 -33.89
CA ARG A 525 -23.81 47.10 -34.19
C ARG A 525 -23.69 48.56 -34.67
N LYS A 526 -22.84 49.37 -34.06
CA LYS A 526 -22.62 50.79 -34.47
C LYS A 526 -21.99 50.90 -35.84
N LEU A 527 -21.05 50.05 -36.19
CA LEU A 527 -20.41 49.97 -37.50
C LEU A 527 -21.43 49.48 -38.56
N TYR A 528 -22.19 48.44 -38.25
CA TYR A 528 -23.23 47.92 -39.12
C TYR A 528 -24.28 48.97 -39.46
N LEU A 529 -24.80 49.68 -38.46
CA LEU A 529 -25.75 50.78 -38.67
C LEU A 529 -25.17 51.91 -39.52
N ARG A 530 -23.89 52.27 -39.34
CA ARG A 530 -23.19 53.27 -40.17
C ARG A 530 -23.06 52.80 -41.63
N MET A 531 -22.73 51.56 -41.88
CA MET A 531 -22.63 51.00 -43.22
C MET A 531 -24.01 50.97 -43.92
N PHE A 532 -25.07 50.63 -43.23
CA PHE A 532 -26.45 50.67 -43.77
C PHE A 532 -26.91 52.10 -44.07
N LYS A 533 -26.63 53.05 -43.18
CA LYS A 533 -26.98 54.48 -43.42
C LYS A 533 -26.26 55.03 -44.65
N ASN A 534 -24.98 54.69 -44.84
CA ASN A 534 -24.20 55.14 -46.00
C ASN A 534 -24.64 54.45 -47.30
N ARG A 535 -25.13 53.21 -47.25
CA ARG A 535 -25.71 52.53 -48.42
C ARG A 535 -27.03 53.13 -48.90
N ASN A 536 -27.91 53.54 -47.98
CA ASN A 536 -29.16 54.22 -48.28
C ASN A 536 -28.93 55.63 -48.82
N LEU A 537 -27.95 56.40 -48.32
CA LEU A 537 -27.56 57.70 -48.86
C LEU A 537 -26.97 57.63 -50.27
N LYS A 538 -26.29 56.56 -50.66
CA LYS A 538 -25.81 56.31 -52.02
C LYS A 538 -26.94 55.92 -52.98
N ARG A 539 -27.99 55.18 -52.52
CA ARG A 539 -29.15 54.84 -53.36
C ARG A 539 -30.05 56.08 -53.63
N THR A 540 -30.23 56.97 -52.66
CA THR A 540 -31.04 58.21 -52.86
C THR A 540 -30.33 59.24 -53.73
N LYS A 541 -28.98 59.31 -53.79
CA LYS A 541 -28.21 60.17 -54.71
C LYS A 541 -28.18 59.62 -56.12
N GLY A 542 -28.28 58.31 -56.34
CA GLY A 542 -28.37 57.70 -57.69
C GLY A 542 -29.74 57.83 -58.36
N ALA A 543 -30.83 57.99 -57.55
CA ALA A 543 -32.19 58.19 -58.08
C ALA A 543 -32.55 59.64 -58.41
N LYS A 544 -31.69 60.65 -58.16
CA LYS A 544 -31.85 62.07 -58.57
C LYS A 544 -31.03 62.46 -59.79
N LYS A 545 -30.46 61.47 -60.47
CA LYS A 545 -29.71 61.67 -61.75
C LYS A 545 -30.24 60.80 -62.89
N LYS A 546 -31.55 60.62 -62.96
CA LYS A 546 -32.22 60.13 -64.17
C LYS A 546 -33.36 61.12 -64.52
#